data_22bb5f56d5d536b64c6126ee6daf1179
#
_entry.id   22bb5f56d5d536b64c6126ee6daf1179
#
_cell.length_a   1.000
_cell.length_b   1.000
_cell.length_c   1.000
_cell.angle_alpha   90.00
_cell.angle_beta   90.00
_cell.angle_gamma   90.00
#
_symmetry.space_group_name_H-M   'P 1'
#
loop_
_entity.id
_entity.type
_entity.pdbx_description
1 polymer ?
#
loop_
_entity_poly.entity_id
_entity_poly.type
_entity_poly.pdbx_seq_one_letter_code
_entity_poly.pdbx_strand_id
1 'polypeptide(L)'
;MIYFLRGIIALIENDSVIIDVNNVGYQLLVSHLDKYQVGEEVLMYTYNVVREDENYLIGFKDVEEKNVFLSLIKVKGLGPKTVINALSATTPNDVINAISSNNVAFLKKLPGLGAKAAGQIILDLKGELTGSKGNPKQYEEVYDALKSLGFKGAAIDRVLATINEPNASTEDILRIALSRLKK
;
A
#
# COMPACT_ATOMS: atom_id res chain seq x y z
N MET A 1 -0.42 0.95 -20.34
CA MET A 1 0.07 0.87 -18.94
C MET A 1 0.84 -0.42 -18.77
N ILE A 2 2.07 -0.36 -18.26
CA ILE A 2 2.90 -1.54 -17.94
C ILE A 2 2.61 -1.90 -16.48
N TYR A 3 2.20 -3.15 -16.20
CA TYR A 3 1.83 -3.59 -14.85
C TYR A 3 2.97 -4.30 -14.12
N PHE A 4 3.75 -5.06 -14.86
CA PHE A 4 4.98 -5.69 -14.39
C PHE A 4 5.96 -5.91 -15.54
N LEU A 5 7.22 -6.07 -15.20
CA LEU A 5 8.30 -6.48 -16.10
C LEU A 5 9.02 -7.69 -15.50
N ARG A 6 9.35 -8.67 -16.34
CA ARG A 6 10.21 -9.77 -15.97
C ARG A 6 11.44 -9.76 -16.87
N GLY A 7 12.60 -9.78 -16.28
CA GLY A 7 13.86 -9.72 -17.01
C GLY A 7 15.06 -9.77 -16.07
N ILE A 8 16.20 -9.38 -16.59
CA ILE A 8 17.48 -9.41 -15.86
C ILE A 8 17.88 -7.96 -15.55
N ILE A 9 18.37 -7.70 -14.34
CA ILE A 9 18.94 -6.40 -13.99
C ILE A 9 20.22 -6.20 -14.79
N ALA A 10 20.20 -5.28 -15.74
CA ALA A 10 21.32 -4.97 -16.59
C ALA A 10 22.27 -3.93 -15.96
N LEU A 11 21.69 -2.92 -15.31
CA LEU A 11 22.44 -1.83 -14.66
C LEU A 11 21.71 -1.36 -13.40
N ILE A 12 22.49 -0.79 -12.47
CA ILE A 12 21.98 -0.08 -11.29
C ILE A 12 22.58 1.32 -11.34
N GLU A 13 21.71 2.33 -11.29
CA GLU A 13 22.07 3.76 -11.27
C GLU A 13 21.68 4.41 -9.93
N ASN A 14 21.87 5.73 -9.80
CA ASN A 14 21.74 6.45 -8.53
C ASN A 14 20.41 6.28 -7.79
N ASP A 15 19.31 6.11 -8.52
CA ASP A 15 17.94 6.01 -7.97
C ASP A 15 17.08 5.01 -8.73
N SER A 16 17.68 4.27 -9.69
CA SER A 16 16.97 3.43 -10.62
C SER A 16 17.71 2.14 -10.94
N VAL A 17 16.97 1.16 -11.38
CA VAL A 17 17.46 -0.08 -11.97
C VAL A 17 17.03 -0.16 -13.44
N ILE A 18 17.89 -0.69 -14.28
CA ILE A 18 17.58 -0.98 -15.68
C ILE A 18 17.39 -2.47 -15.84
N ILE A 19 16.20 -2.87 -16.28
CA ILE A 19 15.84 -4.27 -16.55
C ILE A 19 15.89 -4.52 -18.03
N ASP A 20 16.67 -5.50 -18.45
CA ASP A 20 16.65 -6.03 -19.81
C ASP A 20 15.47 -7.02 -19.93
N VAL A 21 14.54 -6.66 -20.80
CA VAL A 21 13.39 -7.50 -21.19
C VAL A 21 13.45 -7.71 -22.70
N ASN A 22 13.93 -8.87 -23.14
CA ASN A 22 14.08 -9.22 -24.54
C ASN A 22 14.88 -8.19 -25.37
N ASN A 23 16.04 -7.79 -24.87
CA ASN A 23 16.95 -6.78 -25.46
C ASN A 23 16.38 -5.34 -25.47
N VAL A 24 15.38 -5.06 -24.63
CA VAL A 24 14.88 -3.70 -24.38
C VAL A 24 15.14 -3.35 -22.93
N GLY A 25 15.93 -2.27 -22.71
CA GLY A 25 16.22 -1.77 -21.36
C GLY A 25 15.08 -0.88 -20.85
N TYR A 26 14.47 -1.25 -19.74
CA TYR A 26 13.48 -0.43 -19.04
C TYR A 26 14.10 0.13 -17.77
N GLN A 27 14.13 1.47 -17.66
CA GLN A 27 14.57 2.16 -16.45
C GLN A 27 13.40 2.30 -15.47
N LEU A 28 13.61 1.87 -14.22
CA LEU A 28 12.62 1.96 -13.15
C LEU A 28 13.22 2.67 -11.94
N LEU A 29 12.58 3.74 -11.48
CA LEU A 29 12.88 4.33 -10.17
C LEU A 29 12.49 3.33 -9.08
N VAL A 30 13.35 3.13 -8.10
CA VAL A 30 13.12 2.21 -6.99
C VAL A 30 13.42 2.87 -5.65
N SER A 31 12.81 2.38 -4.58
CA SER A 31 13.05 2.89 -3.21
C SER A 31 14.37 2.40 -2.64
N HIS A 32 14.72 1.12 -2.84
CA HIS A 32 15.85 0.45 -2.23
C HIS A 32 16.73 -0.21 -3.28
N LEU A 33 17.84 0.43 -3.64
CA LEU A 33 18.81 -0.11 -4.61
C LEU A 33 19.56 -1.33 -4.07
N ASP A 34 19.76 -1.41 -2.77
CA ASP A 34 20.44 -2.50 -2.06
C ASP A 34 19.73 -3.85 -2.16
N LYS A 35 18.45 -3.85 -2.57
CA LYS A 35 17.66 -5.06 -2.83
C LYS A 35 17.94 -5.71 -4.19
N TYR A 36 18.76 -5.10 -5.05
CA TYR A 36 18.98 -5.53 -6.43
C TYR A 36 20.45 -5.81 -6.70
N GLN A 37 20.70 -6.77 -7.60
CA GLN A 37 22.05 -7.11 -8.07
C GLN A 37 22.05 -7.20 -9.61
N VAL A 38 23.11 -6.69 -10.23
CA VAL A 38 23.30 -6.82 -11.68
C VAL A 38 23.41 -8.33 -12.03
N GLY A 39 22.69 -8.75 -13.06
CA GLY A 39 22.58 -10.16 -13.48
C GLY A 39 21.46 -10.94 -12.77
N GLU A 40 20.78 -10.37 -11.79
CA GLU A 40 19.63 -11.01 -11.11
C GLU A 40 18.41 -11.06 -12.02
N GLU A 41 17.76 -12.23 -12.13
CA GLU A 41 16.43 -12.31 -12.77
C GLU A 41 15.36 -11.86 -11.77
N VAL A 42 14.52 -10.91 -12.20
CA VAL A 42 13.51 -10.28 -11.34
C VAL A 42 12.16 -10.21 -12.01
N LEU A 43 11.12 -10.23 -11.19
CA LEU A 43 9.77 -9.77 -11.53
C LEU A 43 9.53 -8.45 -10.78
N MET A 44 9.40 -7.36 -11.52
CA MET A 44 9.16 -6.03 -10.98
C MET A 44 7.75 -5.58 -11.28
N TYR A 45 6.96 -5.31 -10.24
CA TYR A 45 5.68 -4.62 -10.39
C TYR A 45 5.92 -3.14 -10.67
N THR A 46 5.15 -2.55 -11.56
CA THR A 46 5.42 -1.19 -12.02
C THR A 46 4.23 -0.26 -11.80
N TYR A 47 4.54 1.00 -11.63
CA TYR A 47 3.61 2.12 -11.71
C TYR A 47 4.11 3.09 -12.78
N ASN A 48 3.27 3.36 -13.79
CA ASN A 48 3.63 4.25 -14.89
C ASN A 48 3.16 5.68 -14.59
N VAL A 49 4.10 6.60 -14.47
CA VAL A 49 3.83 8.04 -14.35
C VAL A 49 3.86 8.64 -15.75
N VAL A 50 2.72 9.19 -16.18
CA VAL A 50 2.58 9.88 -17.47
C VAL A 50 2.01 11.26 -17.21
N ARG A 51 2.78 12.29 -17.54
CA ARG A 51 2.41 13.71 -17.50
C ARG A 51 2.84 14.38 -18.78
N GLU A 52 2.50 15.64 -18.98
CA GLU A 52 2.88 16.39 -20.19
C GLU A 52 4.41 16.45 -20.38
N ASP A 53 5.15 16.59 -19.29
CA ASP A 53 6.60 16.80 -19.24
C ASP A 53 7.39 15.60 -18.68
N GLU A 54 6.72 14.58 -18.15
CA GLU A 54 7.37 13.44 -17.51
C GLU A 54 6.72 12.11 -17.91
N ASN A 55 7.55 11.15 -18.33
CA ASN A 55 7.13 9.77 -18.54
C ASN A 55 8.21 8.84 -18.00
N TYR A 56 7.89 8.15 -16.88
CA TYR A 56 8.82 7.23 -16.24
C TYR A 56 8.09 6.11 -15.51
N LEU A 57 8.82 5.02 -15.24
CA LEU A 57 8.33 3.88 -14.47
C LEU A 57 8.90 3.91 -13.05
N ILE A 58 8.07 3.53 -12.10
CA ILE A 58 8.48 3.19 -10.75
C ILE A 58 8.36 1.68 -10.60
N GLY A 59 9.39 1.06 -10.04
CA GLY A 59 9.46 -0.39 -9.84
C GLY A 59 9.40 -0.80 -8.38
N PHE A 60 8.74 -1.94 -8.13
CA PHE A 60 8.61 -2.54 -6.81
C PHE A 60 8.91 -4.05 -6.92
N LYS A 61 9.77 -4.56 -6.06
CA LYS A 61 10.04 -6.01 -5.95
C LYS A 61 8.85 -6.75 -5.33
N ASP A 62 8.12 -6.06 -4.44
CA ASP A 62 7.00 -6.60 -3.67
C ASP A 62 5.69 -5.87 -3.97
N VAL A 63 4.59 -6.64 -4.05
CA VAL A 63 3.23 -6.09 -4.21
C VAL A 63 2.82 -5.25 -3.01
N GLU A 64 3.28 -5.61 -1.81
CA GLU A 64 2.98 -4.88 -0.58
C GLU A 64 3.53 -3.45 -0.62
N GLU A 65 4.79 -3.29 -1.05
CA GLU A 65 5.41 -1.98 -1.23
C GLU A 65 4.65 -1.15 -2.27
N LYS A 66 4.27 -1.76 -3.40
CA LYS A 66 3.44 -1.11 -4.41
C LYS A 66 2.09 -0.64 -3.85
N ASN A 67 1.43 -1.45 -3.03
CA ASN A 67 0.14 -1.10 -2.44
C ASN A 67 0.26 0.08 -1.47
N VAL A 68 1.29 0.10 -0.62
CA VAL A 68 1.57 1.24 0.26
C VAL A 68 1.86 2.49 -0.56
N PHE A 69 2.68 2.39 -1.61
CA PHE A 69 2.92 3.48 -2.54
C PHE A 69 1.62 4.02 -3.14
N LEU A 70 0.75 3.14 -3.66
CA LEU A 70 -0.53 3.52 -4.27
C LEU A 70 -1.47 4.21 -3.27
N SER A 71 -1.47 3.82 -2.02
CA SER A 71 -2.24 4.50 -0.98
C SER A 71 -1.67 5.89 -0.68
N LEU A 72 -0.34 6.01 -0.56
CA LEU A 72 0.30 7.29 -0.26
C LEU A 72 0.14 8.34 -1.36
N ILE A 73 0.18 7.95 -2.65
CA ILE A 73 0.00 8.90 -3.77
C ILE A 73 -1.43 9.45 -3.89
N LYS A 74 -2.43 8.84 -3.23
CA LYS A 74 -3.79 9.37 -3.16
C LYS A 74 -3.89 10.58 -2.22
N VAL A 75 -2.96 10.70 -1.28
CA VAL A 75 -2.93 11.77 -0.30
C VAL A 75 -2.60 13.10 -0.98
N LYS A 76 -3.45 14.10 -0.77
CA LYS A 76 -3.28 15.42 -1.39
C LYS A 76 -1.92 16.03 -1.06
N GLY A 77 -1.18 16.39 -2.10
CA GLY A 77 0.14 17.03 -2.00
C GLY A 77 1.30 16.06 -1.99
N LEU A 78 1.07 14.75 -2.12
CA LEU A 78 2.13 13.75 -2.29
C LEU A 78 2.24 13.32 -3.76
N GLY A 79 3.39 13.57 -4.35
CA GLY A 79 3.72 13.09 -5.70
C GLY A 79 4.48 11.76 -5.69
N PRO A 80 4.51 11.05 -6.84
CA PRO A 80 5.19 9.75 -6.94
C PRO A 80 6.66 9.79 -6.51
N LYS A 81 7.44 10.80 -6.94
CA LYS A 81 8.86 10.96 -6.55
C LYS A 81 9.04 11.19 -5.05
N THR A 82 8.14 11.98 -4.44
CA THR A 82 8.18 12.21 -2.99
C THR A 82 7.90 10.93 -2.22
N VAL A 83 6.93 10.14 -2.67
CA VAL A 83 6.55 8.89 -2.00
C VAL A 83 7.66 7.85 -2.13
N ILE A 84 8.24 7.65 -3.34
CA ILE A 84 9.33 6.68 -3.51
C ILE A 84 10.56 7.07 -2.68
N ASN A 85 10.88 8.37 -2.59
CA ASN A 85 11.95 8.87 -1.74
C ASN A 85 11.65 8.66 -0.24
N ALA A 86 10.40 8.85 0.20
CA ALA A 86 10.02 8.54 1.58
C ALA A 86 10.16 7.04 1.89
N LEU A 87 9.77 6.17 0.96
CA LEU A 87 9.89 4.72 1.12
C LEU A 87 11.34 4.23 1.12
N SER A 88 12.31 4.97 0.55
CA SER A 88 13.72 4.57 0.59
C SER A 88 14.34 4.56 1.99
N ALA A 89 13.71 5.22 2.96
CA ALA A 89 14.19 5.31 4.34
C ALA A 89 13.39 4.44 5.32
N THR A 90 12.49 3.57 4.84
CA THR A 90 11.58 2.81 5.70
C THR A 90 11.07 1.55 5.01
N THR A 91 10.40 0.69 5.75
CA THR A 91 9.70 -0.49 5.20
C THR A 91 8.20 -0.23 5.05
N PRO A 92 7.49 -0.94 4.14
CA PRO A 92 6.03 -0.88 4.03
C PRO A 92 5.32 -1.09 5.36
N ASN A 93 5.77 -2.06 6.16
CA ASN A 93 5.21 -2.39 7.46
C ASN A 93 5.37 -1.26 8.48
N ASP A 94 6.52 -0.58 8.49
CA ASP A 94 6.74 0.56 9.40
C ASP A 94 5.81 1.73 9.07
N VAL A 95 5.55 1.98 7.78
CA VAL A 95 4.60 3.01 7.35
C VAL A 95 3.18 2.64 7.80
N ILE A 96 2.74 1.40 7.56
CA ILE A 96 1.42 0.92 7.99
C ILE A 96 1.27 1.03 9.51
N ASN A 97 2.28 0.61 10.27
CA ASN A 97 2.29 0.70 11.74
C ASN A 97 2.24 2.15 12.22
N ALA A 98 2.98 3.05 11.57
CA ALA A 98 2.98 4.47 11.93
C ALA A 98 1.62 5.12 11.68
N ILE A 99 0.93 4.76 10.59
CA ILE A 99 -0.42 5.25 10.30
C ILE A 99 -1.43 4.69 11.31
N SER A 100 -1.36 3.39 11.60
CA SER A 100 -2.23 2.70 12.55
C SER A 100 -2.13 3.28 13.97
N SER A 101 -0.90 3.57 14.41
CA SER A 101 -0.61 4.11 15.74
C SER A 101 -0.67 5.64 15.83
N ASN A 102 -1.06 6.35 14.76
CA ASN A 102 -1.02 7.82 14.64
C ASN A 102 0.37 8.42 14.91
N ASN A 103 1.43 7.74 14.51
CA ASN A 103 2.80 8.19 14.76
C ASN A 103 3.25 9.25 13.74
N VAL A 104 2.73 10.48 13.89
CA VAL A 104 3.11 11.63 13.07
C VAL A 104 4.62 11.90 13.14
N ALA A 105 5.24 11.67 14.32
CA ALA A 105 6.65 11.92 14.53
C ALA A 105 7.54 11.01 13.68
N PHE A 106 7.16 9.76 13.47
CA PHE A 106 7.84 8.84 12.56
C PHE A 106 7.70 9.30 11.11
N LEU A 107 6.47 9.53 10.63
CA LEU A 107 6.21 9.92 9.25
C LEU A 107 6.92 11.23 8.87
N LYS A 108 7.00 12.18 9.80
CA LYS A 108 7.71 13.45 9.59
C LYS A 108 9.22 13.28 9.41
N LYS A 109 9.83 12.19 9.87
CA LYS A 109 11.25 11.91 9.69
C LYS A 109 11.59 11.35 8.31
N LEU A 110 10.59 10.87 7.57
CA LEU A 110 10.80 10.30 6.25
C LEU A 110 11.17 11.40 5.24
N PRO A 111 12.11 11.15 4.33
CA PRO A 111 12.55 12.13 3.33
C PRO A 111 11.37 12.69 2.53
N GLY A 112 11.33 14.01 2.37
CA GLY A 112 10.28 14.70 1.61
C GLY A 112 8.92 14.80 2.30
N LEU A 113 8.74 14.28 3.51
CA LEU A 113 7.50 14.37 4.27
C LEU A 113 7.63 15.41 5.40
N GLY A 114 6.93 16.55 5.25
CA GLY A 114 6.82 17.54 6.30
C GLY A 114 5.68 17.24 7.28
N ALA A 115 5.57 18.06 8.34
CA ALA A 115 4.51 17.87 9.37
C ALA A 115 3.10 17.89 8.80
N LYS A 116 2.83 18.75 7.81
CA LYS A 116 1.52 18.84 7.14
C LYS A 116 1.19 17.56 6.37
N ALA A 117 2.16 17.04 5.60
CA ALA A 117 1.99 15.80 4.85
C ALA A 117 1.80 14.60 5.77
N ALA A 118 2.60 14.49 6.85
CA ALA A 118 2.47 13.42 7.84
C ALA A 118 1.10 13.41 8.53
N GLY A 119 0.58 14.58 8.89
CA GLY A 119 -0.77 14.71 9.44
C GLY A 119 -1.86 14.31 8.45
N GLN A 120 -1.72 14.74 7.18
CA GLN A 120 -2.66 14.40 6.12
C GLN A 120 -2.67 12.91 5.78
N ILE A 121 -1.49 12.26 5.76
CA ILE A 121 -1.37 10.80 5.58
C ILE A 121 -2.22 10.06 6.62
N ILE A 122 -2.09 10.43 7.89
CA ILE A 122 -2.85 9.77 8.95
C ILE A 122 -4.35 10.04 8.79
N LEU A 123 -4.73 11.27 8.50
CA LEU A 123 -6.14 11.64 8.34
C LEU A 123 -6.81 10.86 7.20
N ASP A 124 -6.13 10.76 6.05
CA ASP A 124 -6.70 10.16 4.86
C ASP A 124 -6.62 8.61 4.87
N LEU A 125 -5.56 8.03 5.44
CA LEU A 125 -5.26 6.60 5.31
C LEU A 125 -5.49 5.77 6.57
N LYS A 126 -5.78 6.38 7.73
CA LYS A 126 -6.00 5.64 8.97
C LYS A 126 -7.13 4.61 8.86
N GLY A 127 -8.20 4.94 8.15
CA GLY A 127 -9.31 4.00 7.90
C GLY A 127 -9.01 2.98 6.81
N GLU A 128 -8.19 3.34 5.83
CA GLU A 128 -7.89 2.52 4.65
C GLU A 128 -6.82 1.45 4.93
N LEU A 129 -5.77 1.80 5.68
CA LEU A 129 -4.64 0.89 5.97
C LEU A 129 -4.74 0.15 7.30
N THR A 130 -5.56 0.64 8.23
CA THR A 130 -5.79 -0.01 9.54
C THR A 130 -7.03 -0.89 9.56
N GLY A 131 -7.90 -0.71 8.60
CA GLY A 131 -9.10 -1.52 8.41
C GLY A 131 -8.72 -2.80 7.70
N SER A 132 -8.75 -3.92 8.43
CA SER A 132 -9.00 -5.28 7.97
C SER A 132 -8.58 -5.58 6.52
N LYS A 133 -7.79 -6.62 6.34
CA LYS A 133 -7.49 -7.34 5.10
C LYS A 133 -8.78 -7.90 4.43
N GLY A 134 -9.76 -7.05 4.19
CA GLY A 134 -11.01 -7.35 3.49
C GLY A 134 -11.43 -6.12 2.69
N ASN A 135 -12.18 -6.33 1.61
CA ASN A 135 -12.71 -5.25 0.79
C ASN A 135 -13.52 -4.28 1.67
N PRO A 136 -13.16 -2.98 1.79
CA PRO A 136 -13.86 -2.02 2.67
C PRO A 136 -15.39 -2.01 2.46
N LYS A 137 -15.85 -2.16 1.21
CA LYS A 137 -17.27 -2.28 0.89
C LYS A 137 -17.94 -3.49 1.52
N GLN A 138 -17.26 -4.64 1.57
CA GLN A 138 -17.83 -5.86 2.16
C GLN A 138 -18.04 -5.73 3.67
N TYR A 139 -17.10 -5.08 4.36
CA TYR A 139 -17.23 -4.84 5.80
C TYR A 139 -18.31 -3.80 6.12
N GLU A 140 -18.49 -2.78 5.27
CA GLU A 140 -19.55 -1.79 5.39
C GLU A 140 -20.93 -2.44 5.18
N GLU A 141 -21.08 -3.27 4.16
CA GLU A 141 -22.30 -4.05 3.90
C GLU A 141 -22.63 -5.02 5.06
N VAL A 142 -21.59 -5.69 5.61
CA VAL A 142 -21.77 -6.58 6.78
C VAL A 142 -22.13 -5.78 8.03
N TYR A 143 -21.53 -4.62 8.24
CA TYR A 143 -21.84 -3.74 9.35
C TYR A 143 -23.31 -3.29 9.33
N ASP A 144 -23.77 -2.83 8.16
CA ASP A 144 -25.15 -2.37 7.99
C ASP A 144 -26.17 -3.53 8.14
N ALA A 145 -25.82 -4.71 7.63
CA ALA A 145 -26.64 -5.91 7.82
C ALA A 145 -26.74 -6.30 9.30
N LEU A 146 -25.64 -6.31 10.05
CA LEU A 146 -25.63 -6.62 11.49
C LEU A 146 -26.36 -5.54 12.31
N LYS A 147 -26.25 -4.29 11.92
CA LYS A 147 -26.96 -3.18 12.55
C LYS A 147 -28.48 -3.28 12.34
N SER A 148 -28.93 -3.67 11.14
CA SER A 148 -30.33 -3.91 10.83
C SER A 148 -30.90 -5.11 11.59
N LEU A 149 -30.06 -6.09 11.95
CA LEU A 149 -30.40 -7.23 12.82
C LEU A 149 -30.44 -6.87 14.31
N GLY A 150 -30.21 -5.59 14.67
CA GLY A 150 -30.33 -5.08 16.04
C GLY A 150 -29.06 -5.18 16.89
N PHE A 151 -27.92 -5.54 16.34
CA PHE A 151 -26.66 -5.55 17.09
C PHE A 151 -26.15 -4.13 17.34
N LYS A 152 -25.53 -3.90 18.51
CA LYS A 152 -24.95 -2.60 18.87
C LYS A 152 -23.64 -2.37 18.10
N GLY A 153 -23.43 -1.15 17.57
CA GLY A 153 -22.27 -0.77 16.77
C GLY A 153 -20.94 -1.17 17.42
N ALA A 154 -20.76 -0.87 18.71
CA ALA A 154 -19.54 -1.23 19.44
C ALA A 154 -19.28 -2.76 19.55
N ALA A 155 -20.30 -3.59 19.48
CA ALA A 155 -20.15 -5.04 19.44
C ALA A 155 -19.77 -5.52 18.04
N ILE A 156 -20.37 -4.89 17.00
CA ILE A 156 -20.06 -5.17 15.60
C ILE A 156 -18.59 -4.81 15.31
N ASP A 157 -18.13 -3.62 15.72
CA ASP A 157 -16.76 -3.16 15.53
C ASP A 157 -15.73 -4.13 16.15
N ARG A 158 -15.99 -4.59 17.38
CA ARG A 158 -15.12 -5.56 18.05
C ARG A 158 -15.02 -6.87 17.31
N VAL A 159 -16.14 -7.38 16.83
CA VAL A 159 -16.18 -8.67 16.14
C VAL A 159 -15.55 -8.57 14.76
N LEU A 160 -15.85 -7.54 13.98
CA LEU A 160 -15.27 -7.32 12.66
C LEU A 160 -13.75 -7.14 12.73
N ALA A 161 -13.23 -6.45 13.76
CA ALA A 161 -11.79 -6.31 13.98
C ALA A 161 -11.06 -7.64 14.24
N THR A 162 -11.76 -8.70 14.64
CA THR A 162 -11.18 -10.04 14.86
C THR A 162 -11.23 -10.96 13.65
N ILE A 163 -11.92 -10.56 12.57
CA ILE A 163 -12.04 -11.36 11.35
C ILE A 163 -10.89 -11.00 10.41
N ASN A 164 -10.02 -11.95 10.13
CA ASN A 164 -8.84 -11.77 9.28
C ASN A 164 -8.85 -12.78 8.13
N GLU A 165 -9.88 -12.67 7.25
CA GLU A 165 -10.09 -13.58 6.13
C GLU A 165 -10.04 -12.78 4.81
N PRO A 166 -8.86 -12.64 4.18
CA PRO A 166 -8.65 -11.71 3.06
C PRO A 166 -9.44 -12.08 1.79
N ASN A 167 -9.84 -13.33 1.63
CA ASN A 167 -10.57 -13.85 0.46
C ASN A 167 -11.99 -14.29 0.77
N ALA A 168 -12.53 -14.00 1.96
CA ALA A 168 -13.89 -14.37 2.34
C ALA A 168 -14.91 -13.52 1.58
N SER A 169 -16.03 -14.14 1.19
CA SER A 169 -17.18 -13.41 0.63
C SER A 169 -17.89 -12.58 1.71
N THR A 170 -18.68 -11.59 1.31
CA THR A 170 -19.55 -10.82 2.24
C THR A 170 -20.42 -11.75 3.09
N GLU A 171 -20.92 -12.83 2.51
CA GLU A 171 -21.73 -13.83 3.22
C GLU A 171 -20.93 -14.62 4.27
N ASP A 172 -19.70 -14.99 3.96
CA ASP A 172 -18.83 -15.70 4.89
C ASP A 172 -18.43 -14.82 6.07
N ILE A 173 -18.10 -13.55 5.80
CA ILE A 173 -17.80 -12.56 6.84
C ILE A 173 -19.03 -12.37 7.75
N LEU A 174 -20.21 -12.23 7.17
CA LEU A 174 -21.46 -12.10 7.92
C LEU A 174 -21.73 -13.33 8.80
N ARG A 175 -21.52 -14.53 8.27
CA ARG A 175 -21.69 -15.80 9.01
C ARG A 175 -20.72 -15.90 10.19
N ILE A 176 -19.44 -15.56 9.96
CA ILE A 176 -18.43 -15.57 11.02
C ILE A 176 -18.78 -14.54 12.10
N ALA A 177 -19.17 -13.33 11.70
CA ALA A 177 -19.53 -12.26 12.63
C ALA A 177 -20.76 -12.66 13.48
N LEU A 178 -21.80 -13.21 12.87
CA LEU A 178 -22.98 -13.69 13.59
C LEU A 178 -22.64 -14.79 14.59
N SER A 179 -21.75 -15.71 14.23
CA SER A 179 -21.34 -16.81 15.14
C SER A 179 -20.60 -16.30 16.38
N ARG A 180 -19.87 -15.17 16.26
CA ARG A 180 -19.12 -14.54 17.34
C ARG A 180 -19.96 -13.57 18.18
N LEU A 181 -20.99 -12.96 17.58
CA LEU A 181 -21.92 -12.06 18.28
C LEU A 181 -22.98 -12.79 19.10
N LYS A 182 -23.26 -14.07 18.81
CA LYS A 182 -24.22 -14.92 19.56
C LYS A 182 -23.64 -15.58 20.81
N LYS A 183 -22.35 -15.42 21.05
CA LYS A 183 -21.67 -15.85 22.28
C LYS A 183 -21.53 -14.67 23.24
#